data_9a582ecba2effe1560a9f0b45d1b8560
#
_entry.id   9a582ecba2effe1560a9f0b45d1b8560
#
_cell.length_a   1.000
_cell.length_b   1.000
_cell.length_c   1.000
_cell.angle_alpha   90.00
_cell.angle_beta   90.00
_cell.angle_gamma   90.00
#
_symmetry.space_group_name_H-M   'P 1'
#
loop_
_entity.id
_entity.type
_entity.pdbx_description
1 polymer ?
#
loop_
_entity_poly.entity_id
_entity_poly.type
_entity_poly.pdbx_seq_one_letter_code
_entity_poly.pdbx_strand_id
1 'polypeptide(L)'
;MSMFRMAALSVAAAFALSAAPVSAAPLAVEFAGPDLPRDETVALPVAEGGLTGPVAAINAEAQGAVEQAMQAAGFKGKAGEVLPLYGVAGYRALLLVGVGRDALTRVALEDYGARAATRATGERVHVVVPESAKADAPSHVANGALLGSYSFDKYRTKEPAAARTLVVHTAAPDAAAQRYRQSWQPVAEGVAFARTLVNEPANALWPEEFVERTRAAFKGVKGVTIEALDVPAMEKLGMGALLGVGQGSKRPPRLLVVRYQGAGADDAPVVFAGKGITFDSGGISLKPGAGMGHMKYDMTGAASATGAVLALAKREAKVNAVAIAALAENMPDGNAIRPGDVLKTMSGKTIEVISTDAEGRLVLADAVTYAQARFRPRLLVDLATLTGAVRSALGDDYAGLFTRHDALAEQVSSAGKKAGEDVWRLPLHPDYAKGIASTIADLKGGADGRAYPGAGIGAQVIGTFVAEETPWVHLDIASVAWLDIAQPTKPAGATAFGVRLLD
;
A
#
# COMPACT_ATOMS: atom_id res chain seq x y z
N MET A 1 34.28 60.85 -19.00
CA MET A 1 33.25 59.88 -19.44
C MET A 1 33.57 58.54 -18.79
N SER A 2 32.92 58.25 -17.69
CA SER A 2 33.15 57.06 -16.86
C SER A 2 32.02 56.07 -17.07
N MET A 3 32.32 54.88 -17.56
CA MET A 3 31.39 53.77 -17.75
C MET A 3 31.23 53.01 -16.42
N PHE A 4 30.07 53.12 -15.77
CA PHE A 4 29.67 52.22 -14.67
C PHE A 4 29.23 50.89 -15.23
N ARG A 5 29.95 49.81 -14.92
CA ARG A 5 29.49 48.43 -15.09
C ARG A 5 28.74 48.02 -13.82
N MET A 6 27.42 47.84 -13.94
CA MET A 6 26.62 47.15 -12.93
C MET A 6 26.79 45.64 -13.12
N ALA A 7 27.38 45.00 -12.13
CA ALA A 7 27.37 43.53 -12.02
C ALA A 7 26.06 43.11 -11.32
N ALA A 8 25.22 42.38 -11.99
CA ALA A 8 24.07 41.75 -11.40
C ALA A 8 24.49 40.46 -10.68
N LEU A 9 24.49 40.48 -9.36
CA LEU A 9 24.56 39.24 -8.55
C LEU A 9 23.20 38.58 -8.53
N SER A 10 23.06 37.46 -9.23
CA SER A 10 21.93 36.54 -9.06
C SER A 10 22.19 35.65 -7.85
N VAL A 11 21.53 35.93 -6.74
CA VAL A 11 21.48 35.05 -5.58
C VAL A 11 20.45 33.97 -5.86
N ALA A 12 20.90 32.80 -6.24
CA ALA A 12 20.08 31.59 -6.25
C ALA A 12 19.97 31.07 -4.80
N ALA A 13 18.86 31.37 -4.14
CA ALA A 13 18.52 30.77 -2.85
C ALA A 13 18.10 29.32 -3.10
N ALA A 14 19.00 28.37 -2.91
CA ALA A 14 18.69 26.96 -2.81
C ALA A 14 17.98 26.73 -1.46
N PHE A 15 16.67 26.55 -1.48
CA PHE A 15 15.92 26.01 -0.34
C PHE A 15 16.28 24.52 -0.21
N ALA A 16 17.28 24.20 0.58
CA ALA A 16 17.44 22.86 1.10
C ALA A 16 16.36 22.60 2.14
N LEU A 17 15.24 22.02 1.74
CA LEU A 17 14.31 21.43 2.68
C LEU A 17 15.02 20.21 3.29
N SER A 18 15.55 20.36 4.50
CA SER A 18 16.02 19.26 5.31
C SER A 18 14.85 18.27 5.49
N ALA A 19 15.05 17.04 5.06
CA ALA A 19 14.10 15.96 5.26
C ALA A 19 14.07 15.58 6.76
N ALA A 20 13.31 16.34 7.54
CA ALA A 20 12.87 15.85 8.84
C ALA A 20 11.86 14.72 8.60
N PRO A 21 11.90 13.61 9.34
CA PRO A 21 10.92 12.54 9.20
C PRO A 21 9.54 13.12 9.52
N VAL A 22 8.62 13.00 8.57
CA VAL A 22 7.26 13.46 8.71
C VAL A 22 6.53 12.51 9.60
N SER A 23 6.22 12.98 10.76
CA SER A 23 5.39 12.30 11.73
C SER A 23 4.06 13.05 11.86
N ALA A 24 2.98 12.48 11.32
CA ALA A 24 1.76 12.46 12.10
C ALA A 24 2.17 11.89 13.46
N ALA A 25 1.77 12.51 14.58
CA ALA A 25 2.23 12.06 15.90
C ALA A 25 1.95 10.56 16.02
N PRO A 26 2.98 9.70 16.16
CA PRO A 26 2.80 8.26 16.03
C PRO A 26 1.92 7.78 17.18
N LEU A 27 0.93 6.95 16.88
CA LEU A 27 0.18 6.23 17.89
C LEU A 27 1.15 5.22 18.54
N ALA A 28 1.50 5.43 19.80
CA ALA A 28 2.23 4.45 20.59
C ALA A 28 1.28 3.32 21.01
N VAL A 29 1.77 2.08 21.05
CA VAL A 29 0.99 0.92 21.49
C VAL A 29 1.65 0.30 22.72
N GLU A 30 0.87 0.16 23.78
CA GLU A 30 1.22 -0.50 25.03
C GLU A 30 0.25 -1.64 25.30
N PHE A 31 0.64 -2.60 26.15
CA PHE A 31 -0.20 -3.71 26.57
C PHE A 31 -0.28 -3.72 28.10
N ALA A 32 -1.47 -3.93 28.65
CA ALA A 32 -1.71 -3.94 30.09
C ALA A 32 -2.62 -5.10 30.51
N GLY A 33 -2.61 -5.39 31.80
CA GLY A 33 -3.52 -6.35 32.44
C GLY A 33 -4.97 -5.88 32.42
N PRO A 34 -5.88 -6.65 33.05
CA PRO A 34 -7.33 -6.40 32.95
C PRO A 34 -7.84 -5.17 33.69
N ASP A 35 -7.03 -4.55 34.57
CA ASP A 35 -7.45 -3.41 35.36
C ASP A 35 -7.65 -2.16 34.47
N LEU A 36 -8.82 -1.54 34.54
CA LEU A 36 -9.19 -0.41 33.71
C LEU A 36 -9.15 0.91 34.50
N PRO A 37 -8.48 1.95 34.03
CA PRO A 37 -8.46 3.27 34.67
C PRO A 37 -9.81 3.97 34.49
N ARG A 38 -10.19 4.79 35.48
CA ARG A 38 -11.46 5.52 35.46
C ARG A 38 -11.36 6.96 34.97
N ASP A 39 -10.16 7.52 35.03
CA ASP A 39 -9.86 8.91 34.66
C ASP A 39 -9.45 9.11 33.18
N GLU A 40 -9.37 8.02 32.42
CA GLU A 40 -9.03 8.03 30.99
C GLU A 40 -10.19 7.47 30.15
N THR A 41 -10.04 7.45 28.83
CA THR A 41 -11.06 6.88 27.92
C THR A 41 -10.86 5.38 27.77
N VAL A 42 -11.93 4.60 28.00
CA VAL A 42 -11.92 3.15 27.85
C VAL A 42 -12.86 2.73 26.72
N ALA A 43 -12.35 2.07 25.70
CA ALA A 43 -13.11 1.47 24.61
C ALA A 43 -13.46 0.01 24.93
N LEU A 44 -14.72 -0.33 24.83
CA LEU A 44 -15.28 -1.63 25.21
C LEU A 44 -15.96 -2.30 24.01
N PRO A 45 -15.68 -3.58 23.71
CA PRO A 45 -16.38 -4.30 22.67
C PRO A 45 -17.79 -4.68 23.16
N VAL A 46 -18.79 -4.53 22.29
CA VAL A 46 -20.16 -4.97 22.55
C VAL A 46 -20.62 -5.87 21.41
N ALA A 47 -20.95 -7.11 21.72
CA ALA A 47 -21.54 -8.03 20.76
C ALA A 47 -23.03 -7.72 20.51
N GLU A 48 -23.49 -8.01 19.32
CA GLU A 48 -24.92 -7.95 19.04
C GLU A 48 -25.65 -9.09 19.81
N GLY A 49 -26.51 -8.71 20.71
CA GLY A 49 -27.30 -9.67 21.52
C GLY A 49 -27.11 -9.55 23.02
N GLY A 50 -26.20 -8.69 23.50
CA GLY A 50 -26.10 -8.43 24.93
C GLY A 50 -24.74 -7.96 25.41
N LEU A 51 -24.70 -7.58 26.69
CA LEU A 51 -23.49 -7.16 27.38
C LEU A 51 -22.79 -8.40 27.96
N THR A 52 -21.50 -8.54 27.69
CA THR A 52 -20.65 -9.61 28.23
C THR A 52 -19.34 -9.03 28.75
N GLY A 53 -18.60 -9.82 29.56
CA GLY A 53 -17.29 -9.43 30.06
C GLY A 53 -17.27 -8.10 30.82
N PRO A 54 -16.22 -7.26 30.65
CA PRO A 54 -16.07 -6.02 31.40
C PRO A 54 -17.23 -5.03 31.24
N VAL A 55 -17.87 -4.96 30.08
CA VAL A 55 -19.00 -4.04 29.86
C VAL A 55 -20.24 -4.46 30.68
N ALA A 56 -20.47 -5.78 30.85
CA ALA A 56 -21.54 -6.27 31.71
C ALA A 56 -21.28 -5.95 33.19
N ALA A 57 -20.03 -6.10 33.66
CA ALA A 57 -19.65 -5.72 35.01
C ALA A 57 -19.83 -4.23 35.29
N ILE A 58 -19.42 -3.38 34.34
CA ILE A 58 -19.61 -1.90 34.43
C ILE A 58 -21.10 -1.56 34.40
N ASN A 59 -21.92 -2.24 33.60
CA ASN A 59 -23.38 -2.02 33.58
C ASN A 59 -24.03 -2.38 34.93
N ALA A 60 -23.61 -3.49 35.55
CA ALA A 60 -24.10 -3.89 36.87
C ALA A 60 -23.71 -2.86 37.95
N GLU A 61 -22.45 -2.39 37.96
CA GLU A 61 -21.98 -1.32 38.84
C GLU A 61 -22.77 -0.01 38.65
N ALA A 62 -23.09 0.31 37.37
CA ALA A 62 -23.86 1.48 37.00
C ALA A 62 -25.38 1.27 37.12
N GLN A 63 -25.84 0.21 37.78
CA GLN A 63 -27.27 -0.12 37.99
C GLN A 63 -28.10 -0.12 36.68
N GLY A 64 -27.53 -0.61 35.58
CA GLY A 64 -28.17 -0.70 34.28
C GLY A 64 -28.07 0.53 33.38
N ALA A 65 -27.33 1.57 33.78
CA ALA A 65 -27.25 2.82 33.05
C ALA A 65 -26.58 2.66 31.63
N VAL A 66 -25.66 1.72 31.47
CA VAL A 66 -25.09 1.43 30.15
C VAL A 66 -26.13 0.88 29.19
N GLU A 67 -26.92 -0.08 29.62
CA GLU A 67 -27.98 -0.67 28.81
C GLU A 67 -29.09 0.34 28.48
N GLN A 68 -29.47 1.18 29.45
CA GLN A 68 -30.45 2.27 29.23
C GLN A 68 -29.94 3.25 28.18
N ALA A 69 -28.65 3.62 28.22
CA ALA A 69 -28.03 4.50 27.23
C ALA A 69 -27.97 3.85 25.83
N MET A 70 -27.66 2.55 25.75
CA MET A 70 -27.71 1.80 24.49
C MET A 70 -29.14 1.79 23.90
N GLN A 71 -30.15 1.53 24.71
CA GLN A 71 -31.53 1.55 24.27
C GLN A 71 -31.95 2.94 23.78
N ALA A 72 -31.65 3.99 24.54
CA ALA A 72 -31.97 5.37 24.17
C ALA A 72 -31.27 5.82 22.86
N ALA A 73 -30.07 5.35 22.61
CA ALA A 73 -29.28 5.64 21.39
C ALA A 73 -29.62 4.69 20.21
N GLY A 74 -30.42 3.65 20.42
CA GLY A 74 -30.67 2.62 19.42
C GLY A 74 -29.44 1.76 19.08
N PHE A 75 -28.41 1.77 19.95
CA PHE A 75 -27.19 0.99 19.78
C PHE A 75 -27.45 -0.49 20.08
N LYS A 76 -27.12 -1.37 19.13
CA LYS A 76 -27.40 -2.83 19.20
C LYS A 76 -26.16 -3.70 19.26
N GLY A 77 -24.97 -3.11 19.23
CA GLY A 77 -23.70 -3.82 19.15
C GLY A 77 -23.39 -4.37 17.74
N LYS A 78 -24.10 -3.90 16.70
CA LYS A 78 -23.77 -4.27 15.32
C LYS A 78 -22.36 -3.83 14.96
N ALA A 79 -21.69 -4.60 14.10
CA ALA A 79 -20.37 -4.29 13.65
C ALA A 79 -20.29 -2.84 13.11
N GLY A 80 -19.42 -2.04 13.70
CA GLY A 80 -19.19 -0.66 13.32
C GLY A 80 -20.03 0.40 14.02
N GLU A 81 -21.04 0.04 14.82
CA GLU A 81 -21.72 1.00 15.70
C GLU A 81 -20.78 1.50 16.79
N VAL A 82 -20.89 2.79 17.14
CA VAL A 82 -20.06 3.42 18.18
C VAL A 82 -20.94 4.32 19.04
N LEU A 83 -20.84 4.17 20.38
CA LEU A 83 -21.58 4.97 21.34
C LEU A 83 -20.67 5.49 22.45
N PRO A 84 -20.38 6.79 22.53
CA PRO A 84 -19.67 7.38 23.64
C PRO A 84 -20.60 7.61 24.84
N LEU A 85 -20.12 7.28 26.04
CA LEU A 85 -20.79 7.52 27.32
C LEU A 85 -19.82 8.27 28.23
N TYR A 86 -20.33 9.20 29.03
CA TYR A 86 -19.53 10.02 29.93
C TYR A 86 -20.04 9.94 31.36
N GLY A 87 -19.14 9.84 32.33
CA GLY A 87 -19.47 9.86 33.77
C GLY A 87 -20.22 8.61 34.27
N VAL A 88 -20.24 7.52 33.51
CA VAL A 88 -20.94 6.26 33.90
C VAL A 88 -20.03 5.43 34.78
N ALA A 89 -20.56 4.94 35.92
CA ALA A 89 -19.82 4.13 36.92
C ALA A 89 -18.47 4.77 37.33
N GLY A 90 -18.39 6.09 37.39
CA GLY A 90 -17.16 6.80 37.73
C GLY A 90 -16.08 6.83 36.63
N TYR A 91 -16.36 6.25 35.44
CA TYR A 91 -15.47 6.41 34.28
C TYR A 91 -15.63 7.77 33.64
N ARG A 92 -14.51 8.42 33.34
CA ARG A 92 -14.51 9.69 32.63
C ARG A 92 -15.19 9.58 31.27
N ALA A 93 -14.85 8.55 30.49
CA ALA A 93 -15.43 8.25 29.21
C ALA A 93 -15.37 6.77 28.89
N LEU A 94 -16.47 6.20 28.45
CA LEU A 94 -16.55 4.88 27.86
C LEU A 94 -16.91 5.02 26.38
N LEU A 95 -16.26 4.25 25.53
CA LEU A 95 -16.60 4.16 24.11
C LEU A 95 -17.07 2.73 23.83
N LEU A 96 -18.36 2.53 23.67
CA LEU A 96 -18.88 1.25 23.25
C LEU A 96 -18.69 1.09 21.74
N VAL A 97 -18.09 -0.01 21.32
CA VAL A 97 -17.85 -0.31 19.90
C VAL A 97 -18.49 -1.66 19.57
N GLY A 98 -19.46 -1.65 18.66
CA GLY A 98 -20.14 -2.84 18.21
C GLY A 98 -19.22 -3.75 17.40
N VAL A 99 -19.17 -5.04 17.77
CA VAL A 99 -18.36 -6.08 17.09
C VAL A 99 -19.19 -7.08 16.30
N GLY A 100 -20.53 -6.95 16.34
CA GLY A 100 -21.47 -7.83 15.62
C GLY A 100 -21.72 -9.18 16.32
N ARG A 101 -22.23 -10.15 15.56
CA ARG A 101 -22.58 -11.51 16.04
C ARG A 101 -21.57 -12.57 15.66
N ASP A 102 -20.87 -12.37 14.55
CA ASP A 102 -20.03 -13.39 13.92
C ASP A 102 -18.74 -13.62 14.69
N ALA A 103 -18.11 -14.76 14.43
CA ALA A 103 -16.78 -15.05 14.95
C ALA A 103 -15.81 -13.96 14.53
N LEU A 104 -15.05 -13.42 15.49
CA LEU A 104 -14.12 -12.33 15.28
C LEU A 104 -12.92 -12.80 14.42
N THR A 105 -12.98 -12.44 13.15
CA THR A 105 -11.87 -12.63 12.21
C THR A 105 -10.75 -11.63 12.52
N ARG A 106 -9.58 -11.84 11.91
CA ARG A 106 -8.49 -10.85 11.94
C ARG A 106 -9.00 -9.46 11.54
N VAL A 107 -9.70 -9.36 10.40
CA VAL A 107 -10.22 -8.10 9.87
C VAL A 107 -11.18 -7.43 10.86
N ALA A 108 -12.11 -8.19 11.44
CA ALA A 108 -13.05 -7.65 12.43
C ALA A 108 -12.34 -7.11 13.70
N LEU A 109 -11.28 -7.78 14.17
CA LEU A 109 -10.47 -7.31 15.30
C LEU A 109 -9.67 -6.04 14.95
N GLU A 110 -9.11 -5.98 13.75
CA GLU A 110 -8.42 -4.79 13.24
C GLU A 110 -9.39 -3.61 13.08
N ASP A 111 -10.58 -3.83 12.53
CA ASP A 111 -11.61 -2.80 12.40
C ASP A 111 -12.07 -2.27 13.76
N TYR A 112 -12.25 -3.16 14.74
CA TYR A 112 -12.56 -2.77 16.11
C TYR A 112 -11.46 -1.87 16.69
N GLY A 113 -10.18 -2.29 16.58
CA GLY A 113 -9.04 -1.50 17.07
C GLY A 113 -8.92 -0.14 16.39
N ALA A 114 -9.13 -0.09 15.07
CA ALA A 114 -9.13 1.15 14.30
C ALA A 114 -10.25 2.11 14.76
N ARG A 115 -11.47 1.61 14.96
CA ARG A 115 -12.59 2.43 15.46
C ARG A 115 -12.34 2.92 16.87
N ALA A 116 -11.85 2.06 17.76
CA ALA A 116 -11.49 2.44 19.13
C ALA A 116 -10.46 3.59 19.11
N ALA A 117 -9.38 3.46 18.33
CA ALA A 117 -8.33 4.47 18.28
C ALA A 117 -8.78 5.79 17.61
N THR A 118 -9.63 5.73 16.57
CA THR A 118 -10.02 6.92 15.80
C THR A 118 -11.24 7.65 16.35
N ARG A 119 -12.09 6.98 17.13
CA ARG A 119 -13.32 7.55 17.70
C ARG A 119 -13.21 7.95 19.16
N ALA A 120 -12.27 7.34 19.90
CA ALA A 120 -11.99 7.73 21.27
C ALA A 120 -11.28 9.11 21.33
N THR A 121 -11.56 9.85 22.40
CA THR A 121 -10.91 11.13 22.72
C THR A 121 -9.87 10.95 23.83
N GLY A 122 -8.88 11.85 23.90
CA GLY A 122 -7.82 11.83 24.91
C GLY A 122 -6.47 11.36 24.37
N GLU A 123 -5.43 11.64 25.12
CA GLU A 123 -4.03 11.29 24.79
C GLU A 123 -3.75 9.81 25.00
N ARG A 124 -4.35 9.20 26.04
CA ARG A 124 -4.32 7.77 26.29
C ARG A 124 -5.70 7.18 26.10
N VAL A 125 -5.78 6.08 25.36
CA VAL A 125 -7.01 5.34 25.08
C VAL A 125 -6.80 3.89 25.45
N HIS A 126 -7.61 3.40 26.37
CA HIS A 126 -7.59 2.02 26.81
C HIS A 126 -8.58 1.20 26.00
N VAL A 127 -8.15 0.09 25.44
CA VAL A 127 -8.96 -0.76 24.56
C VAL A 127 -9.01 -2.18 25.11
N VAL A 128 -10.18 -2.62 25.47
CA VAL A 128 -10.41 -4.00 25.94
C VAL A 128 -10.49 -4.92 24.72
N VAL A 129 -9.68 -5.98 24.73
CA VAL A 129 -9.73 -6.98 23.66
C VAL A 129 -11.05 -7.77 23.76
N PRO A 130 -11.82 -7.94 22.67
CA PRO A 130 -13.00 -8.79 22.67
C PRO A 130 -12.66 -10.22 23.10
N GLU A 131 -13.57 -10.90 23.78
CA GLU A 131 -13.43 -12.32 24.10
C GLU A 131 -13.24 -13.12 22.79
N SER A 132 -12.06 -13.67 22.60
CA SER A 132 -11.69 -14.43 21.43
C SER A 132 -10.76 -15.58 21.84
N ALA A 133 -11.00 -16.74 21.28
CA ALA A 133 -10.12 -17.90 21.48
C ALA A 133 -8.74 -17.75 20.82
N LYS A 134 -8.50 -16.70 20.02
CA LYS A 134 -7.27 -16.51 19.28
C LYS A 134 -6.24 -15.74 20.09
N ALA A 135 -5.08 -16.35 20.32
CA ALA A 135 -3.96 -15.73 21.02
C ALA A 135 -3.45 -14.43 20.36
N ASP A 136 -3.74 -14.22 19.09
CA ASP A 136 -3.31 -13.05 18.31
C ASP A 136 -4.29 -11.87 18.38
N ALA A 137 -5.47 -12.05 18.98
CA ALA A 137 -6.50 -11.00 19.03
C ALA A 137 -5.97 -9.64 19.56
N PRO A 138 -5.20 -9.56 20.65
CA PRO A 138 -4.63 -8.31 21.12
C PRO A 138 -3.74 -7.62 20.07
N SER A 139 -2.94 -8.42 19.35
CA SER A 139 -2.04 -7.90 18.29
C SER A 139 -2.82 -7.37 17.09
N HIS A 140 -3.93 -8.01 16.73
CA HIS A 140 -4.80 -7.54 15.64
C HIS A 140 -5.52 -6.24 16.01
N VAL A 141 -6.00 -6.11 17.26
CA VAL A 141 -6.58 -4.86 17.76
C VAL A 141 -5.54 -3.72 17.68
N ALA A 142 -4.32 -3.96 18.14
CA ALA A 142 -3.23 -3.00 18.07
C ALA A 142 -2.85 -2.63 16.63
N ASN A 143 -2.74 -3.63 15.74
CA ASN A 143 -2.44 -3.43 14.34
C ASN A 143 -3.51 -2.58 13.63
N GLY A 144 -4.78 -2.90 13.87
CA GLY A 144 -5.90 -2.13 13.32
C GLY A 144 -5.90 -0.68 13.77
N ALA A 145 -5.59 -0.43 15.06
CA ALA A 145 -5.46 0.92 15.58
C ALA A 145 -4.37 1.74 14.87
N LEU A 146 -3.19 1.15 14.63
CA LEU A 146 -2.13 1.81 13.87
C LEU A 146 -2.54 2.08 12.43
N LEU A 147 -3.11 1.09 11.75
CA LEU A 147 -3.54 1.22 10.36
C LEU A 147 -4.58 2.32 10.17
N GLY A 148 -5.57 2.41 11.09
CA GLY A 148 -6.64 3.39 11.05
C GLY A 148 -6.22 4.79 11.48
N SER A 149 -5.20 4.91 12.34
CA SER A 149 -4.70 6.19 12.86
C SER A 149 -3.69 6.87 11.94
N TYR A 150 -3.32 6.24 10.81
CA TYR A 150 -2.40 6.85 9.87
C TYR A 150 -3.01 8.15 9.31
N SER A 151 -2.22 9.23 9.28
CA SER A 151 -2.57 10.50 8.63
C SER A 151 -1.39 11.04 7.84
N PHE A 152 -1.69 11.86 6.82
CA PHE A 152 -0.68 12.55 6.03
C PHE A 152 -0.99 14.05 6.05
N ASP A 153 -0.31 14.79 6.92
CA ASP A 153 -0.56 16.21 7.19
C ASP A 153 0.68 17.11 7.01
N LYS A 154 1.75 16.52 6.47
CA LYS A 154 3.08 17.13 6.28
C LYS A 154 3.06 18.55 5.72
N TYR A 155 2.13 18.86 4.85
CA TYR A 155 2.05 20.15 4.17
C TYR A 155 1.00 21.09 4.76
N ARG A 156 0.40 20.70 5.89
CA ARG A 156 -0.54 21.55 6.60
C ARG A 156 0.23 22.49 7.55
N THR A 157 -0.21 23.74 7.62
CA THR A 157 0.36 24.74 8.54
C THR A 157 -0.25 24.67 9.94
N LYS A 158 -1.25 23.81 10.14
CA LYS A 158 -1.86 23.57 11.45
C LYS A 158 -0.94 22.72 12.30
N GLU A 159 -0.88 23.01 13.61
CA GLU A 159 -0.15 22.18 14.57
C GLU A 159 -0.49 20.69 14.41
N PRO A 160 0.51 19.81 14.40
CA PRO A 160 0.29 18.36 14.38
C PRO A 160 -0.60 17.94 15.56
N ALA A 161 -1.40 16.89 15.36
CA ALA A 161 -2.13 16.30 16.47
C ALA A 161 -1.17 15.83 17.56
N ALA A 162 -1.55 15.96 18.83
CA ALA A 162 -0.75 15.46 19.95
C ALA A 162 -0.49 13.95 19.82
N ALA A 163 0.69 13.52 20.28
CA ALA A 163 1.03 12.09 20.34
C ALA A 163 0.01 11.38 21.23
N ARG A 164 -0.45 10.21 20.78
CA ARG A 164 -1.45 9.41 21.48
C ARG A 164 -0.89 8.03 21.81
N THR A 165 -1.36 7.45 22.91
CA THR A 165 -1.03 6.09 23.32
C THR A 165 -2.29 5.22 23.34
N LEU A 166 -2.26 4.09 22.66
CA LEU A 166 -3.25 3.04 22.79
C LEU A 166 -2.75 2.00 23.80
N VAL A 167 -3.53 1.74 24.83
CA VAL A 167 -3.24 0.69 25.81
C VAL A 167 -4.19 -0.47 25.59
N VAL A 168 -3.68 -1.61 25.12
CA VAL A 168 -4.47 -2.81 24.82
C VAL A 168 -4.53 -3.70 26.06
N HIS A 169 -5.74 -3.86 26.63
CA HIS A 169 -5.98 -4.68 27.82
C HIS A 169 -6.21 -6.14 27.47
N THR A 170 -5.39 -7.03 28.06
CA THR A 170 -5.42 -8.48 27.84
C THR A 170 -4.94 -9.24 29.06
N ALA A 171 -5.31 -10.51 29.18
CA ALA A 171 -4.89 -11.37 30.27
C ALA A 171 -3.37 -11.71 30.26
N ALA A 172 -2.70 -11.59 29.10
CA ALA A 172 -1.27 -11.91 28.93
C ALA A 172 -0.53 -10.77 28.21
N PRO A 173 -0.34 -9.60 28.86
CA PRO A 173 0.16 -8.38 28.20
C PRO A 173 1.57 -8.56 27.63
N ASP A 174 2.51 -9.19 28.35
CA ASP A 174 3.89 -9.36 27.89
C ASP A 174 3.99 -10.24 26.65
N ALA A 175 3.25 -11.36 26.63
CA ALA A 175 3.19 -12.25 25.46
C ALA A 175 2.54 -11.57 24.25
N ALA A 176 1.49 -10.79 24.48
CA ALA A 176 0.83 -10.01 23.44
C ALA A 176 1.77 -8.93 22.87
N ALA A 177 2.46 -8.20 23.74
CA ALA A 177 3.44 -7.18 23.35
C ALA A 177 4.59 -7.77 22.53
N GLN A 178 5.13 -8.92 22.96
CA GLN A 178 6.19 -9.60 22.21
C GLN A 178 5.72 -10.01 20.81
N ARG A 179 4.56 -10.69 20.71
CA ARG A 179 4.00 -11.14 19.44
C ARG A 179 3.70 -9.96 18.51
N TYR A 180 3.13 -8.90 19.05
CA TYR A 180 2.85 -7.67 18.28
C TYR A 180 4.14 -7.08 17.70
N ARG A 181 5.16 -6.84 18.50
CA ARG A 181 6.45 -6.29 18.05
C ARG A 181 7.14 -7.16 17.02
N GLN A 182 7.06 -8.48 17.16
CA GLN A 182 7.75 -9.42 16.28
C GLN A 182 7.02 -9.64 14.94
N SER A 183 5.68 -9.57 14.92
CA SER A 183 4.91 -10.01 13.77
C SER A 183 4.09 -8.90 13.11
N TRP A 184 3.46 -8.02 13.87
CA TRP A 184 2.42 -7.12 13.34
C TRP A 184 2.86 -5.66 13.22
N GLN A 185 3.66 -5.18 14.14
CA GLN A 185 4.21 -3.83 14.06
C GLN A 185 5.04 -3.62 12.77
N PRO A 186 5.93 -4.54 12.35
CA PRO A 186 6.64 -4.42 11.06
C PRO A 186 5.71 -4.31 9.85
N VAL A 187 4.58 -5.01 9.86
CA VAL A 187 3.59 -4.92 8.77
C VAL A 187 2.94 -3.53 8.73
N ALA A 188 2.51 -3.00 9.90
CA ALA A 188 1.96 -1.65 9.99
C ALA A 188 2.97 -0.59 9.54
N GLU A 189 4.25 -0.75 9.89
CA GLU A 189 5.34 0.14 9.46
C GLU A 189 5.55 0.08 7.93
N GLY A 190 5.51 -1.12 7.32
CA GLY A 190 5.56 -1.30 5.87
C GLY A 190 4.40 -0.62 5.15
N VAL A 191 3.18 -0.75 5.70
CA VAL A 191 1.98 -0.05 5.18
C VAL A 191 2.12 1.46 5.31
N ALA A 192 2.55 1.97 6.47
CA ALA A 192 2.73 3.41 6.69
C ALA A 192 3.79 4.01 5.75
N PHE A 193 4.91 3.28 5.55
CA PHE A 193 5.95 3.66 4.59
C PHE A 193 5.39 3.78 3.17
N ALA A 194 4.69 2.76 2.68
CA ALA A 194 4.10 2.77 1.35
C ALA A 194 3.05 3.88 1.19
N ARG A 195 2.16 4.06 2.16
CA ARG A 195 1.18 5.16 2.18
C ARG A 195 1.85 6.53 2.12
N THR A 196 2.94 6.71 2.85
CA THR A 196 3.67 7.98 2.89
C THR A 196 4.27 8.30 1.52
N LEU A 197 4.87 7.33 0.83
CA LEU A 197 5.37 7.54 -0.52
C LEU A 197 4.25 7.95 -1.49
N VAL A 198 3.13 7.22 -1.48
CA VAL A 198 2.03 7.43 -2.43
C VAL A 198 1.26 8.74 -2.17
N ASN A 199 1.19 9.20 -0.93
CA ASN A 199 0.54 10.48 -0.60
C ASN A 199 1.39 11.71 -0.95
N GLU A 200 2.71 11.56 -1.12
CA GLU A 200 3.58 12.68 -1.48
C GLU A 200 3.21 13.29 -2.84
N PRO A 201 3.23 14.61 -2.97
CA PRO A 201 3.04 15.24 -4.27
C PRO A 201 4.27 15.08 -5.17
N ALA A 202 4.07 15.08 -6.49
CA ALA A 202 5.12 14.83 -7.48
C ALA A 202 6.29 15.84 -7.44
N ASN A 203 6.05 17.06 -6.95
CA ASN A 203 7.12 18.04 -6.75
C ASN A 203 8.01 17.74 -5.53
N ALA A 204 7.62 16.78 -4.69
CA ALA A 204 8.37 16.33 -3.51
C ALA A 204 8.84 14.86 -3.62
N LEU A 205 8.26 14.09 -4.54
CA LEU A 205 8.64 12.70 -4.75
C LEU A 205 8.68 12.36 -6.24
N TRP A 206 9.85 12.03 -6.73
CA TRP A 206 10.16 11.60 -8.10
C TRP A 206 11.06 10.35 -8.04
N PRO A 207 11.46 9.73 -9.16
CA PRO A 207 12.17 8.45 -9.15
C PRO A 207 13.38 8.39 -8.22
N GLU A 208 14.26 9.38 -8.24
CA GLU A 208 15.45 9.41 -7.38
C GLU A 208 15.10 9.61 -5.90
N GLU A 209 14.13 10.50 -5.60
CA GLU A 209 13.67 10.74 -4.23
C GLU A 209 13.00 9.48 -3.64
N PHE A 210 12.28 8.72 -4.46
CA PHE A 210 11.74 7.41 -4.04
C PHE A 210 12.87 6.48 -3.59
N VAL A 211 13.99 6.43 -4.36
CA VAL A 211 15.17 5.63 -4.00
C VAL A 211 15.75 6.08 -2.66
N GLU A 212 15.94 7.38 -2.47
CA GLU A 212 16.57 7.91 -1.25
C GLU A 212 15.69 7.69 -0.01
N ARG A 213 14.37 7.86 -0.12
CA ARG A 213 13.44 7.55 0.98
C ARG A 213 13.42 6.06 1.30
N THR A 214 13.54 5.21 0.27
CA THR A 214 13.68 3.77 0.50
C THR A 214 14.97 3.46 1.25
N ARG A 215 16.10 4.01 0.84
CA ARG A 215 17.38 3.84 1.57
C ARG A 215 17.28 4.27 3.03
N ALA A 216 16.62 5.40 3.27
CA ALA A 216 16.39 5.91 4.62
C ALA A 216 15.54 4.97 5.48
N ALA A 217 14.44 4.42 4.92
CA ALA A 217 13.53 3.51 5.62
C ALA A 217 14.18 2.17 5.97
N PHE A 218 15.10 1.70 5.14
CA PHE A 218 15.83 0.44 5.37
C PHE A 218 17.14 0.61 6.15
N LYS A 219 17.47 1.82 6.58
CA LYS A 219 18.71 2.06 7.36
C LYS A 219 18.71 1.23 8.65
N GLY A 220 19.72 0.39 8.81
CA GLY A 220 19.87 -0.49 9.96
C GLY A 220 19.05 -1.79 9.91
N VAL A 221 18.25 -2.03 8.88
CA VAL A 221 17.53 -3.29 8.69
C VAL A 221 18.50 -4.37 8.21
N LYS A 222 18.56 -5.48 8.95
CA LYS A 222 19.50 -6.57 8.69
C LYS A 222 19.11 -7.38 7.45
N GLY A 223 20.10 -7.96 6.78
CA GLY A 223 19.91 -8.86 5.63
C GLY A 223 19.42 -8.17 4.36
N VAL A 224 19.46 -6.84 4.30
CA VAL A 224 18.97 -6.06 3.15
C VAL A 224 20.14 -5.46 2.35
N THR A 225 20.00 -5.55 1.03
CA THR A 225 20.85 -4.81 0.07
C THR A 225 19.97 -3.99 -0.87
N ILE A 226 20.40 -2.78 -1.20
CA ILE A 226 19.67 -1.85 -2.08
C ILE A 226 20.56 -1.42 -3.23
N GLU A 227 20.09 -1.67 -4.45
CA GLU A 227 20.71 -1.24 -5.70
C GLU A 227 19.73 -0.33 -6.45
N ALA A 228 20.21 0.72 -7.08
CA ALA A 228 19.42 1.56 -7.97
C ALA A 228 20.17 1.71 -9.28
N LEU A 229 19.59 1.24 -10.37
CA LEU A 229 20.13 1.41 -11.70
C LEU A 229 19.75 2.79 -12.23
N ASP A 230 20.74 3.53 -12.68
CA ASP A 230 20.59 4.80 -13.38
C ASP A 230 20.38 4.59 -14.90
N VAL A 231 20.21 5.68 -15.63
CA VAL A 231 19.98 5.63 -17.08
C VAL A 231 21.12 4.87 -17.82
N PRO A 232 22.41 5.16 -17.61
CA PRO A 232 23.49 4.41 -18.27
C PRO A 232 23.50 2.90 -17.94
N ALA A 233 23.16 2.52 -16.74
CA ALA A 233 23.09 1.11 -16.35
C ALA A 233 21.88 0.40 -17.02
N MET A 234 20.74 1.07 -17.11
CA MET A 234 19.54 0.55 -17.80
C MET A 234 19.75 0.47 -19.32
N GLU A 235 20.45 1.44 -19.94
CA GLU A 235 20.83 1.40 -21.36
C GLU A 235 21.68 0.17 -21.69
N LYS A 236 22.68 -0.15 -20.85
CA LYS A 236 23.53 -1.34 -21.02
C LYS A 236 22.72 -2.64 -20.95
N LEU A 237 21.62 -2.65 -20.21
CA LEU A 237 20.71 -3.80 -20.11
C LEU A 237 19.65 -3.81 -21.21
N GLY A 238 19.55 -2.77 -22.03
CA GLY A 238 18.56 -2.67 -23.10
C GLY A 238 17.15 -2.40 -22.61
N MET A 239 16.96 -1.74 -21.47
CA MET A 239 15.67 -1.41 -20.86
C MET A 239 14.98 -0.24 -21.57
N GLY A 240 14.81 -0.35 -22.91
CA GLY A 240 14.30 0.76 -23.71
C GLY A 240 12.84 1.10 -23.47
N ALA A 241 12.04 0.19 -22.92
CA ALA A 241 10.64 0.50 -22.59
C ALA A 241 10.54 1.38 -21.33
N LEU A 242 11.26 1.05 -20.26
CA LEU A 242 11.33 1.88 -19.05
C LEU A 242 11.97 3.25 -19.34
N LEU A 243 13.06 3.27 -20.08
CA LEU A 243 13.76 4.49 -20.48
C LEU A 243 12.85 5.38 -21.34
N GLY A 244 12.12 4.79 -22.30
CA GLY A 244 11.21 5.51 -23.19
C GLY A 244 10.08 6.22 -22.43
N VAL A 245 9.48 5.57 -21.44
CA VAL A 245 8.43 6.21 -20.61
C VAL A 245 8.97 7.45 -19.90
N GLY A 246 10.19 7.37 -19.35
CA GLY A 246 10.78 8.47 -18.57
C GLY A 246 11.44 9.57 -19.40
N GLN A 247 11.61 9.40 -20.72
CA GLN A 247 12.44 10.33 -21.54
C GLN A 247 11.82 11.72 -21.70
N GLY A 248 10.50 11.87 -21.52
CA GLY A 248 9.80 13.15 -21.55
C GLY A 248 9.91 13.96 -20.25
N SER A 249 10.46 13.38 -19.19
CA SER A 249 10.63 14.07 -17.90
C SER A 249 12.06 14.62 -17.73
N LYS A 250 12.17 15.74 -17.03
CA LYS A 250 13.45 16.22 -16.48
C LYS A 250 13.95 15.38 -15.29
N ARG A 251 13.14 14.46 -14.80
CA ARG A 251 13.39 13.55 -13.68
C ARG A 251 13.73 12.16 -14.25
N PRO A 252 15.02 11.79 -14.34
CA PRO A 252 15.41 10.56 -15.01
C PRO A 252 14.86 9.32 -14.30
N PRO A 253 14.47 8.27 -15.07
CA PRO A 253 13.97 7.03 -14.52
C PRO A 253 15.04 6.28 -13.70
N ARG A 254 14.58 5.36 -12.85
CA ARG A 254 15.41 4.47 -12.03
C ARG A 254 14.79 3.07 -11.99
N LEU A 255 15.61 2.03 -11.94
CA LEU A 255 15.17 0.72 -11.50
C LEU A 255 15.74 0.47 -10.11
N LEU A 256 14.87 0.50 -9.10
CA LEU A 256 15.27 0.22 -7.72
C LEU A 256 15.09 -1.26 -7.41
N VAL A 257 16.08 -1.87 -6.80
CA VAL A 257 16.09 -3.27 -6.35
C VAL A 257 16.38 -3.32 -4.86
N VAL A 258 15.44 -3.82 -4.09
CA VAL A 258 15.60 -4.06 -2.65
C VAL A 258 15.58 -5.56 -2.41
N ARG A 259 16.70 -6.14 -2.02
CA ARG A 259 16.83 -7.57 -1.74
C ARG A 259 16.92 -7.81 -0.23
N TYR A 260 16.05 -8.66 0.28
CA TYR A 260 16.11 -9.21 1.63
C TYR A 260 16.49 -10.68 1.58
N GLN A 261 17.49 -11.06 2.37
CA GLN A 261 17.96 -12.43 2.53
C GLN A 261 17.63 -12.90 3.95
N GLY A 262 16.49 -13.57 4.10
CA GLY A 262 16.02 -14.11 5.37
C GLY A 262 16.07 -15.63 5.47
N ALA A 263 16.41 -16.31 4.36
CA ALA A 263 16.57 -17.77 4.26
C ALA A 263 17.95 -18.13 3.72
N GLY A 264 18.16 -19.37 3.31
CA GLY A 264 19.42 -19.84 2.72
C GLY A 264 19.83 -19.03 1.49
N ALA A 265 21.14 -18.90 1.26
CA ALA A 265 21.65 -18.09 0.14
C ALA A 265 21.21 -18.64 -1.23
N ASP A 266 21.04 -19.96 -1.33
CA ASP A 266 20.66 -20.68 -2.54
C ASP A 266 19.14 -20.82 -2.73
N ASP A 267 18.34 -20.41 -1.73
CA ASP A 267 16.89 -20.47 -1.83
C ASP A 267 16.39 -19.40 -2.81
N ALA A 268 15.71 -19.84 -3.88
CA ALA A 268 15.14 -18.93 -4.88
C ALA A 268 14.16 -17.93 -4.23
N PRO A 269 14.29 -16.63 -4.50
CA PRO A 269 13.46 -15.62 -3.85
C PRO A 269 12.02 -15.60 -4.40
N VAL A 270 11.12 -15.01 -3.63
CA VAL A 270 9.91 -14.39 -4.17
C VAL A 270 10.28 -12.99 -4.65
N VAL A 271 9.78 -12.60 -5.83
CA VAL A 271 10.05 -11.27 -6.40
C VAL A 271 8.73 -10.51 -6.56
N PHE A 272 8.71 -9.28 -6.06
CA PHE A 272 7.60 -8.34 -6.19
C PHE A 272 8.05 -7.21 -7.12
N ALA A 273 7.49 -7.16 -8.34
CA ALA A 273 7.77 -6.11 -9.31
C ALA A 273 6.64 -5.08 -9.28
N GLY A 274 6.96 -3.83 -9.01
CA GLY A 274 5.95 -2.78 -8.88
C GLY A 274 6.04 -1.71 -9.95
N LYS A 275 4.90 -1.34 -10.55
CA LYS A 275 4.76 -0.11 -11.34
C LYS A 275 5.07 1.07 -10.42
N GLY A 276 6.00 1.93 -10.84
CA GLY A 276 6.51 3.06 -10.06
C GLY A 276 6.41 4.38 -10.80
N ILE A 277 5.26 4.68 -11.42
CA ILE A 277 5.08 5.95 -12.10
C ILE A 277 4.80 7.04 -11.07
N THR A 278 5.82 7.87 -10.79
CA THR A 278 5.77 8.86 -9.71
C THR A 278 4.79 10.00 -9.99
N PHE A 279 4.53 10.26 -11.26
CA PHE A 279 3.39 11.04 -11.74
C PHE A 279 3.05 10.64 -13.17
N ASP A 280 1.77 10.44 -13.45
CA ASP A 280 1.29 10.07 -14.78
C ASP A 280 0.38 11.16 -15.37
N SER A 281 0.93 11.96 -16.26
CA SER A 281 0.15 12.91 -17.06
C SER A 281 -0.54 12.26 -18.26
N GLY A 282 -0.21 11.00 -18.58
CA GLY A 282 -0.52 10.32 -19.82
C GLY A 282 0.52 10.53 -20.93
N GLY A 283 1.50 11.41 -20.72
CA GLY A 283 2.45 11.77 -21.75
C GLY A 283 1.79 12.56 -22.89
N ILE A 284 2.15 12.26 -24.14
CA ILE A 284 1.53 12.87 -25.34
C ILE A 284 0.04 12.50 -25.46
N SER A 285 -0.36 11.29 -25.03
CA SER A 285 -1.76 10.89 -24.87
C SER A 285 -2.32 11.47 -23.56
N LEU A 286 -2.38 12.81 -23.48
CA LEU A 286 -2.61 13.58 -22.25
C LEU A 286 -3.96 13.26 -21.60
N LYS A 287 -3.92 12.96 -20.30
CA LYS A 287 -5.13 12.76 -19.49
C LYS A 287 -5.94 14.07 -19.36
N PRO A 288 -7.28 13.98 -19.15
CA PRO A 288 -8.06 15.14 -18.73
C PRO A 288 -7.51 15.76 -17.45
N GLY A 289 -7.56 17.10 -17.34
CA GLY A 289 -7.08 17.82 -16.14
C GLY A 289 -7.87 17.46 -14.87
N ALA A 290 -9.15 17.12 -15.00
CA ALA A 290 -9.98 16.66 -13.89
C ALA A 290 -9.48 15.31 -13.37
N GLY A 291 -9.09 15.27 -12.07
CA GLY A 291 -8.57 14.08 -11.42
C GLY A 291 -7.08 13.81 -11.67
N MET A 292 -6.40 14.54 -12.56
CA MET A 292 -4.97 14.31 -12.86
C MET A 292 -4.08 14.46 -11.60
N GLY A 293 -4.43 15.33 -10.65
CA GLY A 293 -3.70 15.48 -9.39
C GLY A 293 -3.63 14.20 -8.53
N HIS A 294 -4.53 13.24 -8.76
CA HIS A 294 -4.48 11.93 -8.11
C HIS A 294 -3.42 11.02 -8.73
N MET A 295 -2.91 11.31 -9.92
CA MET A 295 -1.95 10.46 -10.63
C MET A 295 -0.58 10.34 -9.95
N LYS A 296 -0.36 10.99 -8.82
CA LYS A 296 0.73 10.70 -7.88
C LYS A 296 0.61 9.29 -7.27
N TYR A 297 -0.59 8.69 -7.23
CA TYR A 297 -0.81 7.35 -6.71
C TYR A 297 -0.35 6.23 -7.66
N ASP A 298 0.06 6.58 -8.86
CA ASP A 298 0.39 5.63 -9.93
C ASP A 298 1.73 4.88 -9.71
N MET A 299 2.35 5.12 -8.56
CA MET A 299 3.50 4.38 -8.04
C MET A 299 3.14 3.38 -6.93
N THR A 300 1.85 3.16 -6.64
CA THR A 300 1.43 2.31 -5.51
C THR A 300 1.98 0.90 -5.63
N GLY A 301 2.08 0.35 -6.85
CA GLY A 301 2.69 -0.97 -7.06
C GLY A 301 4.11 -1.06 -6.51
N ALA A 302 4.97 -0.09 -6.86
CA ALA A 302 6.35 -0.02 -6.38
C ALA A 302 6.42 0.23 -4.87
N ALA A 303 5.59 1.13 -4.35
CA ALA A 303 5.53 1.43 -2.93
C ALA A 303 5.10 0.22 -2.10
N SER A 304 4.09 -0.52 -2.56
CA SER A 304 3.61 -1.74 -1.89
C SER A 304 4.62 -2.88 -1.95
N ALA A 305 5.25 -3.12 -3.10
CA ALA A 305 6.31 -4.12 -3.23
C ALA A 305 7.47 -3.82 -2.25
N THR A 306 7.90 -2.56 -2.18
CA THR A 306 8.98 -2.12 -1.29
C THR A 306 8.56 -2.19 0.18
N GLY A 307 7.33 -1.77 0.50
CA GLY A 307 6.75 -1.84 1.85
C GLY A 307 6.59 -3.27 2.36
N ALA A 308 6.24 -4.22 1.49
CA ALA A 308 6.15 -5.64 1.84
C ALA A 308 7.55 -6.21 2.19
N VAL A 309 8.59 -5.90 1.39
CA VAL A 309 9.96 -6.33 1.72
C VAL A 309 10.46 -5.67 3.00
N LEU A 310 10.05 -4.42 3.29
CA LEU A 310 10.37 -3.77 4.57
C LEU A 310 9.74 -4.52 5.75
N ALA A 311 8.47 -4.90 5.65
CA ALA A 311 7.76 -5.67 6.67
C ALA A 311 8.43 -7.04 6.90
N LEU A 312 8.68 -7.80 5.84
CA LEU A 312 9.36 -9.09 5.87
C LEU A 312 10.74 -9.01 6.53
N ALA A 313 11.54 -7.99 6.16
CA ALA A 313 12.88 -7.82 6.70
C ALA A 313 12.87 -7.41 8.19
N LYS A 314 11.99 -6.48 8.57
CA LYS A 314 11.89 -6.03 9.97
C LYS A 314 11.39 -7.11 10.92
N ARG A 315 10.51 -8.03 10.45
CA ARG A 315 10.07 -9.17 11.26
C ARG A 315 10.99 -10.40 11.15
N GLU A 316 12.10 -10.27 10.45
CA GLU A 316 13.09 -11.34 10.23
C GLU A 316 12.46 -12.63 9.66
N ALA A 317 11.57 -12.46 8.67
CA ALA A 317 10.86 -13.56 8.01
C ALA A 317 11.84 -14.53 7.36
N LYS A 318 11.59 -15.85 7.47
CA LYS A 318 12.44 -16.91 6.90
C LYS A 318 12.16 -17.11 5.41
N VAL A 319 12.41 -16.05 4.62
CA VAL A 319 12.20 -16.02 3.18
C VAL A 319 13.20 -15.09 2.51
N ASN A 320 13.65 -15.45 1.31
CA ASN A 320 14.36 -14.52 0.43
C ASN A 320 13.30 -13.75 -0.39
N ALA A 321 13.33 -12.43 -0.32
CA ALA A 321 12.38 -11.57 -1.02
C ALA A 321 13.11 -10.43 -1.75
N VAL A 322 12.58 -10.04 -2.92
CA VAL A 322 13.12 -8.93 -3.71
C VAL A 322 11.96 -8.02 -4.13
N ALA A 323 12.06 -6.73 -3.87
CA ALA A 323 11.23 -5.73 -4.51
C ALA A 323 11.99 -5.09 -5.68
N ILE A 324 11.31 -4.98 -6.83
CA ILE A 324 11.80 -4.25 -8.00
C ILE A 324 10.81 -3.14 -8.29
N ALA A 325 11.25 -1.89 -8.15
CA ALA A 325 10.43 -0.71 -8.45
C ALA A 325 10.89 -0.10 -9.79
N ALA A 326 10.03 -0.18 -10.80
CA ALA A 326 10.25 0.43 -12.10
C ALA A 326 9.77 1.89 -12.07
N LEU A 327 10.68 2.80 -11.75
CA LEU A 327 10.38 4.20 -11.44
C LEU A 327 10.57 5.09 -12.67
N ALA A 328 9.51 5.82 -13.04
CA ALA A 328 9.53 6.84 -14.08
C ALA A 328 8.51 7.94 -13.78
N GLU A 329 8.63 9.07 -14.43
CA GLU A 329 7.62 10.12 -14.47
C GLU A 329 7.17 10.28 -15.94
N ASN A 330 5.88 10.08 -16.21
CA ASN A 330 5.32 10.14 -17.56
C ASN A 330 4.81 11.54 -17.89
N MET A 331 5.59 12.31 -18.67
CA MET A 331 5.34 13.71 -18.94
C MET A 331 5.31 13.99 -20.45
N PRO A 332 4.47 14.95 -20.91
CA PRO A 332 4.52 15.44 -22.29
C PRO A 332 5.72 16.40 -22.45
N ASP A 333 6.52 16.15 -23.47
CA ASP A 333 7.66 16.98 -23.83
C ASP A 333 7.99 16.77 -25.32
N GLY A 334 8.81 17.63 -25.89
CA GLY A 334 9.30 17.45 -27.27
C GLY A 334 10.15 16.19 -27.45
N ASN A 335 10.69 15.63 -26.38
CA ASN A 335 11.48 14.39 -26.37
C ASN A 335 10.65 13.15 -25.92
N ALA A 336 9.38 13.32 -25.56
CA ALA A 336 8.55 12.20 -25.09
C ALA A 336 8.27 11.18 -26.20
N ILE A 337 8.01 9.93 -25.81
CA ILE A 337 7.51 8.90 -26.74
C ILE A 337 6.13 9.29 -27.28
N ARG A 338 5.81 8.78 -28.47
CA ARG A 338 4.56 9.09 -29.18
C ARG A 338 3.82 7.81 -29.54
N PRO A 339 2.52 7.84 -29.70
CA PRO A 339 1.81 6.76 -30.35
C PRO A 339 2.41 6.45 -31.73
N GLY A 340 2.64 5.18 -32.02
CA GLY A 340 3.33 4.70 -33.22
C GLY A 340 4.84 4.50 -33.07
N ASP A 341 5.48 4.99 -32.01
CA ASP A 341 6.89 4.68 -31.72
C ASP A 341 7.05 3.20 -31.38
N VAL A 342 8.20 2.63 -31.73
CA VAL A 342 8.55 1.23 -31.40
C VAL A 342 9.68 1.22 -30.39
N LEU A 343 9.43 0.64 -29.21
CA LEU A 343 10.40 0.52 -28.15
C LEU A 343 10.99 -0.91 -28.12
N LYS A 344 12.31 -0.99 -27.97
CA LYS A 344 13.01 -2.27 -27.76
C LYS A 344 13.16 -2.52 -26.28
N THR A 345 12.64 -3.63 -25.77
CA THR A 345 12.72 -3.99 -24.36
C THR A 345 14.00 -4.76 -24.03
N MET A 346 14.30 -4.91 -22.73
CA MET A 346 15.40 -5.74 -22.22
C MET A 346 15.35 -7.18 -22.73
N SER A 347 14.17 -7.74 -22.97
CA SER A 347 14.03 -9.10 -23.53
C SER A 347 14.47 -9.21 -24.99
N GLY A 348 14.71 -8.09 -25.66
CA GLY A 348 14.96 -8.00 -27.11
C GLY A 348 13.69 -7.85 -27.94
N LYS A 349 12.50 -8.15 -27.40
CA LYS A 349 11.21 -7.94 -28.08
C LYS A 349 10.93 -6.43 -28.21
N THR A 350 10.16 -6.09 -29.25
CA THR A 350 9.75 -4.72 -29.54
C THR A 350 8.27 -4.52 -29.26
N ILE A 351 7.93 -3.33 -28.75
CA ILE A 351 6.54 -2.92 -28.44
C ILE A 351 6.20 -1.66 -29.25
N GLU A 352 5.14 -1.74 -30.05
CA GLU A 352 4.50 -0.56 -30.67
C GLU A 352 3.68 0.17 -29.60
N VAL A 353 3.97 1.44 -29.37
CA VAL A 353 3.25 2.29 -28.43
C VAL A 353 1.90 2.70 -29.07
N ILE A 354 0.79 2.25 -28.52
CA ILE A 354 -0.55 2.62 -29.01
C ILE A 354 -1.05 3.88 -28.29
N SER A 355 -0.74 3.98 -27.02
CA SER A 355 -1.04 5.14 -26.17
C SER A 355 0.09 5.32 -25.17
N THR A 356 0.56 6.54 -25.00
CA THR A 356 1.57 6.86 -24.00
C THR A 356 1.01 6.84 -22.58
N ASP A 357 -0.33 6.78 -22.42
CA ASP A 357 -1.07 6.58 -21.18
C ASP A 357 -1.22 5.07 -20.82
N ALA A 358 -0.52 4.21 -21.55
CA ALA A 358 -0.41 2.78 -21.27
C ALA A 358 1.04 2.41 -20.86
N GLU A 359 1.72 3.28 -20.18
CA GLU A 359 3.13 3.28 -19.80
C GLU A 359 3.47 2.23 -18.71
N GLY A 360 2.52 1.93 -17.82
CA GLY A 360 2.74 0.98 -16.72
C GLY A 360 3.17 -0.40 -17.20
N ARG A 361 2.56 -0.91 -18.28
CA ARG A 361 2.94 -2.20 -18.87
C ARG A 361 4.28 -2.16 -19.59
N LEU A 362 4.69 -0.97 -20.07
CA LEU A 362 6.00 -0.75 -20.70
C LEU A 362 7.11 -0.84 -19.65
N VAL A 363 6.99 -0.13 -18.54
CA VAL A 363 7.99 -0.18 -17.46
C VAL A 363 8.05 -1.56 -16.82
N LEU A 364 6.90 -2.27 -16.71
CA LEU A 364 6.85 -3.62 -16.17
C LEU A 364 7.42 -4.66 -17.13
N ALA A 365 7.36 -4.47 -18.45
CA ALA A 365 7.98 -5.39 -19.40
C ALA A 365 9.49 -5.55 -19.13
N ASP A 366 10.19 -4.46 -18.89
CA ASP A 366 11.62 -4.49 -18.53
C ASP A 366 11.84 -5.02 -17.10
N ALA A 367 11.00 -4.62 -16.13
CA ALA A 367 11.13 -5.04 -14.74
C ALA A 367 10.93 -6.55 -14.53
N VAL A 368 9.91 -7.16 -15.15
CA VAL A 368 9.67 -8.62 -15.04
C VAL A 368 10.72 -9.42 -15.80
N THR A 369 11.24 -8.89 -16.91
CA THR A 369 12.36 -9.48 -17.63
C THR A 369 13.62 -9.48 -16.76
N TYR A 370 13.95 -8.35 -16.15
CA TYR A 370 15.09 -8.22 -15.22
C TYR A 370 14.94 -9.15 -14.01
N ALA A 371 13.74 -9.23 -13.43
CA ALA A 371 13.43 -10.12 -12.32
C ALA A 371 13.82 -11.56 -12.61
N GLN A 372 13.41 -12.08 -13.75
CA GLN A 372 13.66 -13.46 -14.18
C GLN A 372 15.14 -13.70 -14.48
N ALA A 373 15.76 -12.80 -15.26
CA ALA A 373 17.17 -12.91 -15.66
C ALA A 373 18.12 -12.88 -14.46
N ARG A 374 17.83 -12.02 -13.47
CA ARG A 374 18.72 -11.76 -12.33
C ARG A 374 18.52 -12.70 -11.16
N PHE A 375 17.26 -13.08 -10.88
CA PHE A 375 16.90 -13.74 -9.61
C PHE A 375 16.31 -15.14 -9.78
N ARG A 376 15.83 -15.54 -10.97
CA ARG A 376 15.17 -16.82 -11.20
C ARG A 376 14.14 -17.12 -10.09
N PRO A 377 13.12 -16.27 -9.96
CA PRO A 377 12.21 -16.33 -8.82
C PRO A 377 11.42 -17.63 -8.76
N ARG A 378 11.18 -18.15 -7.55
CA ARG A 378 10.22 -19.24 -7.34
C ARG A 378 8.77 -18.77 -7.46
N LEU A 379 8.54 -17.47 -7.35
CA LEU A 379 7.28 -16.78 -7.56
C LEU A 379 7.57 -15.32 -7.95
N LEU A 380 6.96 -14.88 -9.03
CA LEU A 380 6.96 -13.49 -9.48
C LEU A 380 5.55 -12.91 -9.32
N VAL A 381 5.40 -11.86 -8.53
CA VAL A 381 4.17 -11.08 -8.42
C VAL A 381 4.44 -9.69 -8.92
N ASP A 382 3.70 -9.21 -9.91
CA ASP A 382 3.74 -7.80 -10.25
C ASP A 382 2.46 -7.07 -9.82
N LEU A 383 2.64 -5.82 -9.39
CA LEU A 383 1.57 -4.95 -8.90
C LEU A 383 1.57 -3.65 -9.70
N ALA A 384 0.40 -3.26 -10.18
CA ALA A 384 0.26 -2.01 -10.93
C ALA A 384 -1.12 -1.37 -10.76
N THR A 385 -1.16 -0.07 -10.63
CA THR A 385 -2.32 0.76 -10.92
C THR A 385 -2.46 0.86 -12.44
N LEU A 386 -2.94 -0.25 -13.06
CA LEU A 386 -2.73 -0.42 -14.49
C LEU A 386 -3.87 0.08 -15.34
N THR A 387 -5.13 -0.22 -14.95
CA THR A 387 -6.25 0.05 -15.86
C THR A 387 -7.47 0.65 -15.17
N GLY A 388 -8.07 1.65 -15.81
CA GLY A 388 -9.41 2.10 -15.43
C GLY A 388 -10.47 1.01 -15.59
N ALA A 389 -10.21 0.04 -16.48
CA ALA A 389 -11.12 -1.07 -16.76
C ALA A 389 -11.32 -1.99 -15.52
N VAL A 390 -10.28 -2.24 -14.73
CA VAL A 390 -10.42 -3.04 -13.50
C VAL A 390 -11.32 -2.33 -12.49
N ARG A 391 -11.18 -1.01 -12.33
CA ARG A 391 -12.03 -0.20 -11.46
C ARG A 391 -13.49 -0.24 -11.91
N SER A 392 -13.74 -0.13 -13.21
CA SER A 392 -15.09 -0.23 -13.77
C SER A 392 -15.71 -1.62 -13.56
N ALA A 393 -14.90 -2.68 -13.54
CA ALA A 393 -15.36 -4.05 -13.37
C ALA A 393 -15.57 -4.47 -11.91
N LEU A 394 -14.70 -4.01 -11.00
CA LEU A 394 -14.61 -4.54 -9.62
C LEU A 394 -14.92 -3.49 -8.53
N GLY A 395 -15.18 -2.24 -8.90
CA GLY A 395 -15.38 -1.14 -7.94
C GLY A 395 -14.11 -0.84 -7.14
N ASP A 396 -14.28 -0.48 -5.86
CA ASP A 396 -13.18 -0.13 -4.96
C ASP A 396 -12.92 -1.25 -3.91
N ASP A 397 -13.51 -2.44 -4.09
CA ASP A 397 -13.46 -3.53 -3.11
C ASP A 397 -12.42 -4.60 -3.44
N TYR A 398 -12.17 -4.86 -4.74
CA TYR A 398 -11.28 -5.92 -5.19
C TYR A 398 -10.18 -5.42 -6.12
N ALA A 399 -8.97 -5.94 -5.94
CA ALA A 399 -7.96 -5.86 -7.01
C ALA A 399 -8.19 -6.96 -8.05
N GLY A 400 -7.85 -6.70 -9.31
CA GLY A 400 -7.87 -7.71 -10.36
C GLY A 400 -6.68 -8.65 -10.25
N LEU A 401 -6.92 -9.95 -10.20
CA LEU A 401 -5.90 -10.99 -10.19
C LEU A 401 -5.88 -11.71 -11.53
N PHE A 402 -4.68 -11.80 -12.13
CA PHE A 402 -4.43 -12.54 -13.36
C PHE A 402 -3.27 -13.51 -13.16
N THR A 403 -3.44 -14.75 -13.58
CA THR A 403 -2.40 -15.77 -13.58
C THR A 403 -2.77 -16.92 -14.51
N ARG A 404 -1.77 -17.64 -15.00
CA ARG A 404 -1.92 -18.87 -15.78
C ARG A 404 -2.10 -20.11 -14.89
N HIS A 405 -1.89 -19.95 -13.56
CA HIS A 405 -1.81 -21.06 -12.60
C HIS A 405 -3.00 -21.05 -11.64
N ASP A 406 -3.92 -22.00 -11.74
CA ASP A 406 -5.15 -22.06 -10.94
C ASP A 406 -4.87 -22.16 -9.44
N ALA A 407 -3.98 -23.07 -9.02
CA ALA A 407 -3.63 -23.22 -7.61
C ALA A 407 -3.03 -21.93 -7.01
N LEU A 408 -2.28 -21.18 -7.80
CA LEU A 408 -1.71 -19.90 -7.35
C LEU A 408 -2.79 -18.82 -7.19
N ALA A 409 -3.79 -18.80 -8.09
CA ALA A 409 -4.94 -17.91 -7.95
C ALA A 409 -5.70 -18.16 -6.64
N GLU A 410 -5.93 -19.42 -6.29
CA GLU A 410 -6.59 -19.81 -5.04
C GLU A 410 -5.77 -19.41 -3.81
N GLN A 411 -4.46 -19.63 -3.83
CA GLN A 411 -3.55 -19.27 -2.74
C GLN A 411 -3.57 -17.75 -2.50
N VAL A 412 -3.43 -16.95 -3.55
CA VAL A 412 -3.42 -15.48 -3.46
C VAL A 412 -4.79 -14.96 -3.01
N SER A 413 -5.89 -15.52 -3.52
CA SER A 413 -7.24 -15.15 -3.09
C SER A 413 -7.48 -15.47 -1.61
N SER A 414 -7.00 -16.64 -1.13
CA SER A 414 -7.07 -17.00 0.28
C SER A 414 -6.23 -16.09 1.16
N ALA A 415 -5.02 -15.72 0.72
CA ALA A 415 -4.15 -14.78 1.42
C ALA A 415 -4.79 -13.39 1.50
N GLY A 416 -5.38 -12.90 0.41
CA GLY A 416 -6.09 -11.63 0.35
C GLY A 416 -7.23 -11.55 1.37
N LYS A 417 -8.07 -12.57 1.44
CA LYS A 417 -9.14 -12.65 2.46
C LYS A 417 -8.59 -12.58 3.88
N LYS A 418 -7.51 -13.29 4.18
CA LYS A 418 -6.88 -13.28 5.51
C LYS A 418 -6.27 -11.92 5.83
N ALA A 419 -5.74 -11.23 4.83
CA ALA A 419 -5.11 -9.93 4.97
C ALA A 419 -6.11 -8.75 4.99
N GLY A 420 -7.37 -8.96 4.56
CA GLY A 420 -8.33 -7.88 4.31
C GLY A 420 -7.93 -7.02 3.10
N GLU A 421 -7.28 -7.65 2.13
CA GLU A 421 -6.89 -7.10 0.83
C GLU A 421 -7.41 -8.04 -0.26
N ASP A 422 -8.71 -7.95 -0.52
CA ASP A 422 -9.41 -8.90 -1.37
C ASP A 422 -9.04 -8.74 -2.85
N VAL A 423 -8.92 -9.87 -3.53
CA VAL A 423 -8.64 -9.94 -4.96
C VAL A 423 -9.71 -10.76 -5.67
N TRP A 424 -9.99 -10.42 -6.92
CA TRP A 424 -10.91 -11.18 -7.77
C TRP A 424 -10.21 -11.64 -9.03
N ARG A 425 -10.22 -12.96 -9.29
CA ARG A 425 -9.61 -13.52 -10.49
C ARG A 425 -10.40 -13.11 -11.74
N LEU A 426 -9.69 -12.49 -12.68
CA LEU A 426 -10.18 -12.14 -14.00
C LEU A 426 -9.53 -13.07 -15.07
N PRO A 427 -10.20 -13.29 -16.22
CA PRO A 427 -9.69 -14.21 -17.23
C PRO A 427 -8.43 -13.68 -17.93
N LEU A 428 -7.49 -14.56 -18.21
CA LEU A 428 -6.37 -14.36 -19.13
C LEU A 428 -6.61 -15.27 -20.35
N HIS A 429 -7.47 -14.78 -21.29
CA HIS A 429 -7.91 -15.59 -22.42
C HIS A 429 -6.85 -15.63 -23.52
N PRO A 430 -6.61 -16.79 -24.19
CA PRO A 430 -5.60 -16.91 -25.26
C PRO A 430 -5.79 -15.93 -26.42
N ASP A 431 -7.02 -15.55 -26.74
CA ASP A 431 -7.32 -14.59 -27.81
C ASP A 431 -6.84 -13.17 -27.52
N TYR A 432 -6.47 -12.83 -26.27
CA TYR A 432 -5.90 -11.53 -25.95
C TYR A 432 -4.57 -11.29 -26.65
N ALA A 433 -3.80 -12.37 -26.88
CA ALA A 433 -2.59 -12.31 -27.69
C ALA A 433 -2.84 -11.82 -29.13
N LYS A 434 -3.99 -12.16 -29.72
CA LYS A 434 -4.40 -11.62 -31.05
C LYS A 434 -4.70 -10.13 -30.99
N GLY A 435 -5.22 -9.65 -29.86
CA GLY A 435 -5.53 -8.25 -29.63
C GLY A 435 -4.33 -7.32 -29.58
N ILE A 436 -3.16 -7.87 -29.24
CA ILE A 436 -1.91 -7.12 -29.16
C ILE A 436 -0.96 -7.41 -30.32
N ALA A 437 -1.41 -8.06 -31.40
CA ALA A 437 -0.58 -8.31 -32.56
C ALA A 437 -0.27 -6.96 -33.28
N SER A 438 1.02 -6.74 -33.61
CA SER A 438 1.47 -5.56 -34.37
C SER A 438 1.90 -5.97 -35.78
N THR A 439 1.86 -5.03 -36.71
CA THR A 439 2.39 -5.16 -38.08
C THR A 439 3.80 -4.63 -38.22
N ILE A 440 4.30 -3.89 -37.23
CA ILE A 440 5.61 -3.20 -37.27
C ILE A 440 6.52 -3.54 -36.07
N ALA A 441 6.00 -4.27 -35.06
CA ALA A 441 6.71 -4.69 -33.88
C ALA A 441 6.31 -6.12 -33.51
N ASP A 442 6.92 -6.71 -32.48
CA ASP A 442 6.54 -8.03 -31.97
C ASP A 442 5.15 -8.02 -31.35
N LEU A 443 4.78 -6.91 -30.69
CA LEU A 443 3.45 -6.71 -30.10
C LEU A 443 3.12 -5.21 -29.97
N LYS A 444 1.82 -4.94 -29.73
CA LYS A 444 1.33 -3.62 -29.32
C LYS A 444 1.29 -3.49 -27.81
N GLY A 445 1.52 -2.29 -27.30
CA GLY A 445 1.33 -1.94 -25.87
C GLY A 445 -0.15 -1.92 -25.43
N GLY A 446 -1.09 -2.18 -26.31
CA GLY A 446 -2.53 -2.21 -26.06
C GLY A 446 -3.28 -2.80 -27.24
N ALA A 447 -4.60 -2.95 -27.12
CA ALA A 447 -5.46 -3.36 -28.23
C ALA A 447 -6.10 -2.12 -28.87
N ASP A 448 -6.25 -2.17 -30.20
CA ASP A 448 -6.96 -1.16 -30.98
C ASP A 448 -8.04 -1.79 -31.86
N GLY A 449 -9.01 -1.01 -32.31
CA GLY A 449 -9.98 -1.34 -33.34
C GLY A 449 -11.04 -2.40 -33.00
N ARG A 450 -10.88 -3.22 -31.95
CA ARG A 450 -11.84 -4.21 -31.47
C ARG A 450 -12.06 -4.07 -29.97
N ALA A 451 -13.28 -4.35 -29.51
CA ALA A 451 -13.57 -4.40 -28.07
C ALA A 451 -12.86 -5.60 -27.40
N TYR A 452 -11.73 -5.32 -26.77
CA TYR A 452 -11.05 -6.25 -25.87
C TYR A 452 -11.14 -5.74 -24.42
N PRO A 453 -11.14 -6.63 -23.40
CA PRO A 453 -11.16 -6.22 -22.01
C PRO A 453 -9.84 -5.56 -21.61
N GLY A 454 -9.89 -4.24 -21.33
CA GLY A 454 -8.68 -3.44 -21.09
C GLY A 454 -7.76 -3.99 -19.99
N ALA A 455 -8.33 -4.50 -18.88
CA ALA A 455 -7.55 -5.11 -17.80
C ALA A 455 -6.86 -6.41 -18.27
N GLY A 456 -7.58 -7.29 -18.99
CA GLY A 456 -7.01 -8.51 -19.56
C GLY A 456 -5.91 -8.26 -20.59
N ILE A 457 -6.05 -7.21 -21.41
CA ILE A 457 -5.01 -6.79 -22.36
C ILE A 457 -3.78 -6.26 -21.63
N GLY A 458 -3.95 -5.48 -20.56
CA GLY A 458 -2.83 -5.04 -19.73
C GLY A 458 -2.03 -6.21 -19.18
N ALA A 459 -2.72 -7.16 -18.57
CA ALA A 459 -2.13 -8.39 -18.05
C ALA A 459 -1.46 -9.24 -19.15
N GLN A 460 -2.07 -9.34 -20.35
CA GLN A 460 -1.51 -10.07 -21.48
C GLN A 460 -0.21 -9.47 -21.99
N VAL A 461 -0.12 -8.13 -22.09
CA VAL A 461 1.14 -7.46 -22.48
C VAL A 461 2.25 -7.80 -21.52
N ILE A 462 2.04 -7.65 -20.19
CA ILE A 462 3.03 -7.99 -19.17
C ILE A 462 3.39 -9.48 -19.24
N GLY A 463 2.38 -10.36 -19.30
CA GLY A 463 2.54 -11.81 -19.37
C GLY A 463 3.36 -12.29 -20.56
N THR A 464 3.41 -11.52 -21.68
CA THR A 464 4.26 -11.83 -22.84
C THR A 464 5.77 -11.77 -22.52
N PHE A 465 6.15 -11.07 -21.45
CA PHE A 465 7.52 -10.93 -20.96
C PHE A 465 7.85 -11.86 -19.79
N VAL A 466 6.90 -12.69 -19.39
CA VAL A 466 7.09 -13.72 -18.36
C VAL A 466 7.14 -15.10 -19.00
N ALA A 467 8.21 -15.83 -18.74
CA ALA A 467 8.38 -17.19 -19.24
C ALA A 467 7.26 -18.13 -18.73
N GLU A 468 6.87 -19.10 -19.54
CA GLU A 468 5.75 -20.01 -19.25
C GLU A 468 5.97 -20.79 -17.94
N GLU A 469 7.23 -21.17 -17.66
CA GLU A 469 7.63 -21.93 -16.48
C GLU A 469 7.71 -21.09 -15.21
N THR A 470 7.69 -19.77 -15.31
CA THR A 470 7.78 -18.88 -14.14
C THR A 470 6.41 -18.78 -13.46
N PRO A 471 6.25 -19.23 -12.21
CA PRO A 471 5.03 -18.98 -11.44
C PRO A 471 4.80 -17.47 -11.30
N TRP A 472 3.71 -16.98 -11.92
CA TRP A 472 3.47 -15.54 -12.05
C TRP A 472 2.05 -15.17 -11.68
N VAL A 473 1.95 -14.01 -11.03
CA VAL A 473 0.68 -13.31 -10.72
C VAL A 473 0.83 -11.85 -11.09
N HIS A 474 -0.13 -11.32 -11.82
CA HIS A 474 -0.34 -9.88 -11.99
C HIS A 474 -1.51 -9.42 -11.12
N LEU A 475 -1.29 -8.36 -10.33
CA LEU A 475 -2.30 -7.69 -9.54
C LEU A 475 -2.55 -6.29 -10.11
N ASP A 476 -3.70 -6.10 -10.77
CA ASP A 476 -4.15 -4.75 -11.16
C ASP A 476 -4.87 -4.12 -9.95
N ILE A 477 -4.15 -3.22 -9.28
CA ILE A 477 -4.59 -2.55 -8.06
C ILE A 477 -5.18 -1.16 -8.28
N ALA A 478 -5.47 -0.77 -9.53
CA ALA A 478 -5.99 0.56 -9.85
C ALA A 478 -7.34 0.86 -9.17
N SER A 479 -8.11 -0.18 -8.86
CA SER A 479 -9.39 -0.09 -8.14
C SER A 479 -9.24 0.21 -6.65
N VAL A 480 -8.18 -0.30 -6.01
CA VAL A 480 -8.04 -0.36 -4.55
C VAL A 480 -6.87 0.47 -3.99
N ALA A 481 -6.05 1.06 -4.85
CA ALA A 481 -4.84 1.80 -4.44
C ALA A 481 -5.14 3.13 -3.73
N TRP A 482 -6.30 3.72 -3.99
CA TRP A 482 -6.73 5.01 -3.46
C TRP A 482 -8.19 4.98 -3.05
N LEU A 483 -8.53 5.54 -1.89
CA LEU A 483 -9.89 5.68 -1.40
C LEU A 483 -10.24 7.15 -1.16
N ASP A 484 -11.39 7.57 -1.66
CA ASP A 484 -11.95 8.90 -1.38
C ASP A 484 -12.68 8.94 -0.03
N ILE A 485 -13.23 7.80 0.39
CA ILE A 485 -13.96 7.63 1.66
C ILE A 485 -13.19 6.67 2.56
N ALA A 486 -12.88 7.14 3.78
CA ALA A 486 -12.16 6.33 4.75
C ALA A 486 -12.94 5.08 5.18
N GLN A 487 -12.23 3.96 5.26
CA GLN A 487 -12.61 2.72 5.91
C GLN A 487 -11.87 2.57 7.25
N PRO A 488 -12.26 1.68 8.18
CA PRO A 488 -11.67 1.64 9.51
C PRO A 488 -10.13 1.56 9.51
N THR A 489 -9.56 0.61 8.77
CA THR A 489 -8.10 0.41 8.68
C THR A 489 -7.44 1.08 7.47
N LYS A 490 -8.23 1.74 6.62
CA LYS A 490 -7.79 2.40 5.39
C LYS A 490 -8.30 3.85 5.39
N PRO A 491 -7.55 4.81 5.94
CA PRO A 491 -7.88 6.23 5.82
C PRO A 491 -8.03 6.68 4.36
N ALA A 492 -8.75 7.77 4.12
CA ALA A 492 -8.84 8.36 2.78
C ALA A 492 -7.44 8.69 2.24
N GLY A 493 -7.23 8.49 0.95
CA GLY A 493 -5.94 8.60 0.29
C GLY A 493 -5.33 7.23 -0.05
N ALA A 494 -4.03 7.15 0.01
CA ALA A 494 -3.27 5.93 -0.30
C ALA A 494 -3.59 4.77 0.64
N THR A 495 -3.93 3.61 0.07
CA THR A 495 -4.25 2.40 0.85
C THR A 495 -3.02 1.56 1.17
N ALA A 496 -1.99 1.61 0.32
CA ALA A 496 -0.85 0.68 0.28
C ALA A 496 -1.31 -0.78 0.09
N PHE A 497 -2.38 -1.00 -0.70
CA PHE A 497 -2.84 -2.34 -1.04
C PHE A 497 -1.70 -3.19 -1.59
N GLY A 498 -1.59 -4.40 -1.13
CA GLY A 498 -0.55 -5.36 -1.48
C GLY A 498 0.50 -5.58 -0.39
N VAL A 499 0.78 -4.60 0.48
CA VAL A 499 1.78 -4.80 1.57
C VAL A 499 1.38 -5.94 2.48
N ARG A 500 0.12 -6.00 2.89
CA ARG A 500 -0.41 -7.00 3.83
C ARG A 500 -0.65 -8.36 3.15
N LEU A 501 -0.98 -8.33 1.86
CA LEU A 501 -1.20 -9.53 1.05
C LEU A 501 0.11 -10.25 0.76
N LEU A 502 1.18 -9.49 0.47
CA LEU A 502 2.48 -10.03 0.10
C LEU A 502 3.33 -10.46 1.32
N ASP A 503 3.03 -9.94 2.52
CA ASP A 503 3.65 -10.34 3.77
C ASP A 503 3.11 -11.68 4.28
#